data_c9ec69779b0d6320335ca2c470751eee
#
_entry.id   c9ec69779b0d6320335ca2c470751eee
#
_cell.length_a   1.000
_cell.length_b   1.000
_cell.length_c   1.000
_cell.angle_alpha   90.00
_cell.angle_beta   90.00
_cell.angle_gamma   90.00
#
_symmetry.space_group_name_H-M   'P 1'
#
loop_
_entity.id
_entity.type
_entity.pdbx_description
1 polymer ?
#
loop_
_entity_poly.entity_id
_entity_poly.type
_entity_poly.pdbx_seq_one_letter_code
_entity_poly.pdbx_strand_id
1 'polypeptide(L)'
;MEINRIVSTFIQKQYSNNDEYTIRISIRWKLPNEKKNQCVAINVGHTISSEKWDSELSRVKKSAKNKKYISYFEINKEIQRKEEVIDTAFKKFEFKRRVPSQKELRDTINHLLGKNVGKPRELITVQEAFSAYILDLSNMKTLSLSTYAKLKSIRNILSEFDSDLRLDEMTKSKLDDYIMYLVTNRGQQNTTVKKHMSIIRTFLKYCEDRRLIDTDWKTHRIELKVVSGKNVVFLDMNEFNRIYELEFPEDKRYLERTRDIFCFQCLTSLRYSDVSQLVKKDVSENYVNVVTEKTDQVLQIPLSQKALLILERYKDFDRVKALPVISNQKMNDYIKEICYLAEINQDITKTYFKGKERITKTFKKYDLICTHTARRTFICIALANGVTPETVMRITGHTDYKSMQPYIDVTDKAKIEAVSIFD
;
A
#
# COMPACT_ATOMS: atom_id res chain seq x y z
N MET A 1 12.03 -28.31 -24.61
CA MET A 1 11.93 -27.28 -25.68
C MET A 1 13.35 -26.82 -25.98
N GLU A 2 13.77 -26.98 -27.23
CA GLU A 2 15.10 -26.55 -27.69
C GLU A 2 15.03 -25.09 -28.17
N ILE A 3 16.00 -24.27 -27.78
CA ILE A 3 16.02 -22.86 -28.16
C ILE A 3 16.97 -22.71 -29.36
N ASN A 4 16.40 -22.36 -30.54
CA ASN A 4 17.20 -22.11 -31.72
C ASN A 4 18.07 -20.85 -31.50
N ARG A 5 19.40 -21.04 -31.54
CA ARG A 5 20.41 -20.01 -31.27
C ARG A 5 21.59 -20.09 -32.25
N ILE A 6 22.17 -18.95 -32.54
CA ILE A 6 23.41 -18.82 -33.30
C ILE A 6 24.48 -18.26 -32.37
N VAL A 7 25.56 -19.00 -32.18
CA VAL A 7 26.73 -18.57 -31.42
C VAL A 7 27.90 -18.42 -32.40
N SER A 8 28.53 -17.26 -32.45
CA SER A 8 29.65 -16.99 -33.35
C SER A 8 30.77 -16.26 -32.60
N THR A 9 31.98 -16.77 -32.71
CA THR A 9 33.20 -16.13 -32.14
C THR A 9 33.88 -15.33 -33.22
N PHE A 10 34.23 -14.09 -32.93
CA PHE A 10 34.85 -13.12 -33.88
C PHE A 10 35.78 -12.18 -33.18
N ILE A 11 36.62 -11.44 -33.99
CA ILE A 11 37.45 -10.37 -33.49
C ILE A 11 36.85 -9.02 -33.85
N GLN A 12 36.91 -8.06 -32.91
CA GLN A 12 36.43 -6.69 -33.09
C GLN A 12 37.56 -5.71 -32.86
N LYS A 13 37.83 -4.82 -33.85
CA LYS A 13 38.86 -3.78 -33.78
C LYS A 13 38.61 -2.85 -32.59
N GLN A 14 39.68 -2.52 -31.86
CA GLN A 14 39.64 -1.46 -30.86
C GLN A 14 39.81 -0.10 -31.52
N TYR A 15 39.23 0.94 -30.94
CA TYR A 15 39.24 2.31 -31.48
C TYR A 15 40.63 2.99 -31.44
N SER A 16 41.66 2.35 -30.88
CA SER A 16 43.03 2.85 -30.86
C SER A 16 43.81 2.39 -32.12
N ASN A 17 44.74 3.20 -32.59
CA ASN A 17 45.56 3.05 -33.83
C ASN A 17 46.47 1.80 -33.89
N ASN A 18 46.30 0.83 -33.00
CA ASN A 18 47.08 -0.39 -32.95
C ASN A 18 46.32 -1.54 -33.60
N ASP A 19 46.99 -2.45 -34.30
CA ASP A 19 46.44 -3.68 -34.89
C ASP A 19 46.09 -4.70 -33.80
N GLU A 20 45.23 -4.25 -32.85
CA GLU A 20 44.69 -5.09 -31.76
C GLU A 20 43.20 -5.24 -31.87
N TYR A 21 42.77 -6.49 -31.82
CA TYR A 21 41.38 -6.88 -31.90
C TYR A 21 40.98 -7.64 -30.62
N THR A 22 39.85 -7.25 -30.06
CA THR A 22 39.23 -7.97 -28.93
C THR A 22 38.46 -9.19 -29.43
N ILE A 23 38.69 -10.36 -28.83
CA ILE A 23 37.95 -11.56 -29.14
C ILE A 23 36.62 -11.51 -28.42
N ARG A 24 35.52 -11.67 -29.20
CA ARG A 24 34.15 -11.63 -28.69
C ARG A 24 33.33 -12.84 -29.18
N ILE A 25 32.33 -13.25 -28.36
CA ILE A 25 31.34 -14.25 -28.69
C ILE A 25 30.00 -13.57 -28.82
N SER A 26 29.40 -13.59 -30.02
CA SER A 26 28.05 -13.09 -30.29
C SER A 26 27.04 -14.24 -30.18
N ILE A 27 25.95 -14.00 -29.49
CA ILE A 27 24.87 -14.94 -29.28
C ILE A 27 23.61 -14.30 -29.80
N ARG A 28 22.91 -14.98 -30.74
CA ARG A 28 21.62 -14.51 -31.29
C ARG A 28 20.58 -15.59 -31.15
N TRP A 29 19.37 -15.20 -30.70
CA TRP A 29 18.21 -16.07 -30.57
C TRP A 29 16.92 -15.28 -30.76
N LYS A 30 15.79 -15.94 -30.88
CA LYS A 30 14.48 -15.30 -31.10
C LYS A 30 13.53 -15.59 -29.96
N LEU A 31 12.81 -14.57 -29.49
CA LEU A 31 11.69 -14.73 -28.56
C LEU A 31 10.42 -15.14 -29.33
N PRO A 32 9.53 -15.98 -28.74
CA PRO A 32 8.39 -16.55 -29.43
C PRO A 32 7.44 -15.56 -30.12
N ASN A 33 7.31 -14.35 -29.59
CA ASN A 33 6.37 -13.33 -30.07
C ASN A 33 7.05 -12.07 -30.62
N GLU A 34 8.37 -12.09 -30.85
CA GLU A 34 9.11 -10.93 -31.37
C GLU A 34 9.59 -11.12 -32.80
N LYS A 35 9.52 -10.04 -33.61
CA LYS A 35 10.04 -10.03 -34.98
C LYS A 35 11.57 -9.90 -35.02
N LYS A 36 12.18 -9.26 -34.00
CA LYS A 36 13.63 -9.01 -33.94
C LYS A 36 14.36 -10.07 -33.11
N ASN A 37 15.57 -10.44 -33.57
CA ASN A 37 16.44 -11.32 -32.81
C ASN A 37 17.00 -10.60 -31.59
N GLN A 38 17.04 -11.31 -30.47
CA GLN A 38 17.84 -10.92 -29.31
C GLN A 38 19.33 -11.12 -29.58
N CYS A 39 20.17 -10.27 -29.05
CA CYS A 39 21.63 -10.37 -29.25
C CYS A 39 22.40 -10.01 -27.97
N VAL A 40 23.34 -10.85 -27.58
CA VAL A 40 24.30 -10.58 -26.49
C VAL A 40 25.70 -10.83 -27.00
N ALA A 41 26.64 -9.93 -26.72
CA ALA A 41 28.07 -10.11 -26.99
C ALA A 41 28.87 -10.24 -25.69
N ILE A 42 29.75 -11.24 -25.63
CA ILE A 42 30.61 -11.52 -24.47
C ILE A 42 32.05 -11.33 -24.88
N ASN A 43 32.81 -10.59 -24.08
CA ASN A 43 34.26 -10.42 -24.26
C ASN A 43 34.97 -11.65 -23.70
N VAL A 44 35.87 -12.26 -24.51
CA VAL A 44 36.71 -13.40 -24.09
C VAL A 44 37.76 -13.00 -23.06
N GLY A 45 38.18 -11.73 -23.07
CA GLY A 45 39.20 -11.21 -22.14
C GLY A 45 40.62 -11.17 -22.74
N HIS A 46 40.76 -11.51 -24.01
CA HIS A 46 42.02 -11.50 -24.70
C HIS A 46 41.96 -10.63 -25.97
N THR A 47 43.10 -10.05 -26.34
CA THR A 47 43.31 -9.32 -27.60
C THR A 47 44.30 -10.09 -28.48
N ILE A 48 44.17 -9.97 -29.80
CA ILE A 48 45.03 -10.60 -30.78
C ILE A 48 45.16 -9.69 -32.03
N SER A 49 46.24 -9.80 -32.81
CA SER A 49 46.32 -9.14 -34.12
C SER A 49 45.53 -9.93 -35.18
N SER A 50 45.01 -9.22 -36.18
CA SER A 50 44.20 -9.82 -37.25
C SER A 50 44.88 -10.99 -37.96
N GLU A 51 46.19 -10.90 -38.24
CA GLU A 51 46.98 -11.92 -38.90
C GLU A 51 47.00 -13.27 -38.14
N LYS A 52 46.92 -13.22 -36.83
CA LYS A 52 46.94 -14.40 -35.93
C LYS A 52 45.60 -15.00 -35.67
N TRP A 53 44.54 -14.45 -36.27
CA TRP A 53 43.17 -14.96 -36.18
C TRP A 53 42.81 -15.84 -37.38
N ASP A 54 42.20 -16.97 -37.12
CA ASP A 54 41.62 -17.85 -38.11
C ASP A 54 40.12 -17.61 -38.16
N SER A 55 39.64 -16.98 -39.21
CA SER A 55 38.21 -16.65 -39.37
C SER A 55 37.32 -17.86 -39.73
N GLU A 56 37.88 -18.88 -40.37
CA GLU A 56 37.14 -20.11 -40.71
C GLU A 56 36.90 -20.96 -39.46
N LEU A 57 37.94 -21.15 -38.70
CA LEU A 57 37.85 -21.90 -37.43
C LEU A 57 37.32 -21.08 -36.25
N SER A 58 37.26 -19.75 -36.41
CA SER A 58 36.91 -18.83 -35.29
C SER A 58 37.81 -19.04 -34.07
N ARG A 59 39.13 -19.17 -34.31
CA ARG A 59 40.13 -19.50 -33.27
C ARG A 59 41.45 -18.76 -33.54
N VAL A 60 42.30 -18.70 -32.55
CA VAL A 60 43.67 -18.22 -32.66
C VAL A 60 44.54 -19.28 -33.33
N LYS A 61 45.31 -18.90 -34.36
CA LYS A 61 46.21 -19.78 -35.12
C LYS A 61 47.26 -20.44 -34.22
N LYS A 62 47.64 -21.68 -34.53
CA LYS A 62 48.71 -22.43 -33.85
C LYS A 62 50.00 -21.59 -33.79
N SER A 63 50.70 -21.71 -32.68
CA SER A 63 51.97 -20.99 -32.39
C SER A 63 51.87 -19.47 -32.22
N ALA A 64 50.67 -18.86 -32.30
CA ALA A 64 50.47 -17.46 -32.01
C ALA A 64 50.51 -17.16 -30.51
N LYS A 65 51.08 -15.99 -30.15
CA LYS A 65 51.01 -15.41 -28.78
C LYS A 65 50.42 -14.01 -28.85
N ASN A 66 49.69 -13.59 -27.86
CA ASN A 66 49.23 -12.22 -27.75
C ASN A 66 50.37 -11.31 -27.19
N LYS A 67 50.17 -9.99 -27.07
CA LYS A 67 51.14 -9.04 -26.50
C LYS A 67 51.52 -9.34 -25.04
N LYS A 68 50.70 -10.08 -24.31
CA LYS A 68 50.98 -10.56 -22.93
C LYS A 68 51.65 -11.94 -22.90
N TYR A 69 52.17 -12.41 -24.05
CA TYR A 69 52.82 -13.72 -24.23
C TYR A 69 51.95 -14.93 -23.86
N ILE A 70 50.60 -14.74 -23.79
CA ILE A 70 49.67 -15.84 -23.56
C ILE A 70 49.55 -16.67 -24.84
N SER A 71 49.70 -17.98 -24.74
CA SER A 71 49.73 -18.90 -25.86
C SER A 71 48.36 -19.05 -26.54
N TYR A 72 48.39 -19.42 -27.86
CA TYR A 72 47.17 -19.74 -28.61
C TYR A 72 46.29 -20.80 -27.90
N PHE A 73 46.97 -21.75 -27.23
CA PHE A 73 46.28 -22.83 -26.53
C PHE A 73 45.42 -22.32 -25.37
N GLU A 74 45.98 -21.45 -24.54
CA GLU A 74 45.29 -20.84 -23.41
C GLU A 74 44.15 -19.95 -23.87
N ILE A 75 44.35 -19.16 -24.93
CA ILE A 75 43.29 -18.30 -25.48
C ILE A 75 42.13 -19.14 -26.06
N ASN A 76 42.44 -20.18 -26.84
CA ASN A 76 41.43 -21.07 -27.41
C ASN A 76 40.72 -21.89 -26.35
N LYS A 77 41.40 -22.28 -25.31
CA LYS A 77 40.77 -22.94 -24.14
C LYS A 77 39.79 -22.02 -23.43
N GLU A 78 40.11 -20.73 -23.29
CA GLU A 78 39.17 -19.77 -22.68
C GLU A 78 37.98 -19.45 -23.60
N ILE A 79 38.15 -19.45 -24.92
CA ILE A 79 37.05 -19.35 -25.89
C ILE A 79 36.11 -20.55 -25.68
N GLN A 80 36.65 -21.77 -25.72
CA GLN A 80 35.88 -22.99 -25.55
C GLN A 80 35.11 -23.01 -24.19
N ARG A 81 35.79 -22.66 -23.11
CA ARG A 81 35.15 -22.58 -21.79
C ARG A 81 33.96 -21.65 -21.78
N LYS A 82 34.05 -20.49 -22.45
CA LYS A 82 32.89 -19.54 -22.52
C LYS A 82 31.79 -20.04 -23.41
N GLU A 83 32.09 -20.73 -24.51
CA GLU A 83 31.09 -21.41 -25.34
C GLU A 83 30.32 -22.48 -24.55
N GLU A 84 31.01 -23.28 -23.76
CA GLU A 84 30.41 -24.31 -22.87
C GLU A 84 29.52 -23.68 -21.79
N VAL A 85 29.93 -22.53 -21.22
CA VAL A 85 29.12 -21.77 -20.27
C VAL A 85 27.85 -21.23 -20.92
N ILE A 86 27.95 -20.71 -22.15
CA ILE A 86 26.79 -20.25 -22.92
C ILE A 86 25.80 -21.37 -23.16
N ASP A 87 26.29 -22.56 -23.58
CA ASP A 87 25.46 -23.74 -23.80
C ASP A 87 24.76 -24.19 -22.49
N THR A 88 25.52 -24.23 -21.40
CA THR A 88 24.97 -24.53 -20.07
C THR A 88 23.88 -23.54 -19.64
N ALA A 89 24.08 -22.25 -19.93
CA ALA A 89 23.09 -21.23 -19.63
C ALA A 89 21.77 -21.46 -20.39
N PHE A 90 21.85 -21.77 -21.70
CA PHE A 90 20.65 -22.10 -22.49
C PHE A 90 19.95 -23.39 -22.01
N LYS A 91 20.71 -24.43 -21.70
CA LYS A 91 20.14 -25.70 -21.16
C LYS A 91 19.32 -25.47 -19.89
N LYS A 92 19.72 -24.53 -19.02
CA LYS A 92 18.93 -24.14 -17.84
C LYS A 92 17.57 -23.56 -18.22
N PHE A 93 17.48 -22.75 -19.28
CA PHE A 93 16.21 -22.18 -19.76
C PHE A 93 15.37 -23.20 -20.51
N GLU A 94 16.01 -24.07 -21.31
CA GLU A 94 15.36 -25.18 -22.01
C GLU A 94 14.70 -26.17 -21.04
N PHE A 95 15.38 -26.48 -19.93
CA PHE A 95 14.83 -27.28 -18.84
C PHE A 95 13.59 -26.63 -18.21
N LYS A 96 13.63 -25.29 -18.04
CA LYS A 96 12.47 -24.50 -17.58
C LYS A 96 11.40 -24.25 -18.67
N ARG A 97 11.56 -24.81 -19.87
CA ARG A 97 10.66 -24.67 -21.03
C ARG A 97 10.37 -23.22 -21.43
N ARG A 98 11.31 -22.30 -21.27
CA ARG A 98 11.15 -20.87 -21.61
C ARG A 98 12.37 -20.30 -22.33
N VAL A 99 12.16 -19.23 -23.11
CA VAL A 99 13.20 -18.51 -23.84
C VAL A 99 13.65 -17.29 -22.99
N PRO A 100 14.97 -17.10 -22.74
CA PRO A 100 15.45 -15.99 -21.92
C PRO A 100 15.41 -14.65 -22.66
N SER A 101 15.20 -13.56 -21.91
CA SER A 101 15.51 -12.20 -22.35
C SER A 101 17.03 -11.96 -22.40
N GLN A 102 17.48 -10.87 -23.06
CA GLN A 102 18.91 -10.51 -23.10
C GLN A 102 19.53 -10.35 -21.69
N LYS A 103 18.80 -9.73 -20.76
CA LYS A 103 19.24 -9.52 -19.40
C LYS A 103 19.41 -10.84 -18.63
N GLU A 104 18.41 -11.70 -18.70
CA GLU A 104 18.41 -13.01 -18.03
C GLU A 104 19.57 -13.89 -18.51
N LEU A 105 19.78 -13.96 -19.83
CA LEU A 105 20.87 -14.73 -20.41
C LEU A 105 22.23 -14.18 -19.96
N ARG A 106 22.42 -12.86 -20.01
CA ARG A 106 23.67 -12.19 -19.58
C ARG A 106 23.95 -12.44 -18.11
N ASP A 107 22.97 -12.30 -17.23
CA ASP A 107 23.10 -12.50 -15.79
C ASP A 107 23.43 -13.96 -15.47
N THR A 108 22.77 -14.91 -16.15
CA THR A 108 23.06 -16.34 -16.00
C THR A 108 24.47 -16.70 -16.42
N ILE A 109 24.94 -16.18 -17.57
CA ILE A 109 26.31 -16.40 -18.07
C ILE A 109 27.35 -15.80 -17.10
N ASN A 110 27.13 -14.57 -16.65
CA ASN A 110 28.02 -13.90 -15.70
C ASN A 110 28.12 -14.67 -14.37
N HIS A 111 27.01 -15.22 -13.88
CA HIS A 111 26.99 -16.06 -12.70
C HIS A 111 27.80 -17.35 -12.91
N LEU A 112 27.62 -18.04 -14.05
CA LEU A 112 28.35 -19.26 -14.37
C LEU A 112 29.87 -19.00 -14.57
N LEU A 113 30.25 -17.78 -14.99
CA LEU A 113 31.64 -17.35 -15.11
C LEU A 113 32.27 -16.90 -13.77
N GLY A 114 31.52 -16.97 -12.65
CA GLY A 114 32.02 -16.53 -11.34
C GLY A 114 32.22 -15.02 -11.22
N LYS A 115 31.72 -14.24 -12.18
CA LYS A 115 31.66 -12.79 -12.04
C LYS A 115 30.60 -12.48 -10.98
N ASN A 116 30.94 -11.67 -9.97
CA ASN A 116 30.02 -11.22 -8.92
C ASN A 116 28.86 -10.36 -9.50
N VAL A 117 28.00 -10.96 -10.28
CA VAL A 117 26.66 -10.51 -10.51
C VAL A 117 25.85 -11.15 -9.38
N GLY A 118 25.18 -10.35 -8.59
CA GLY A 118 24.38 -10.85 -7.48
C GLY A 118 23.58 -12.08 -7.92
N LYS A 119 23.41 -13.08 -7.04
CA LYS A 119 22.72 -14.36 -7.31
C LYS A 119 21.62 -14.14 -8.37
N PRO A 120 21.48 -15.03 -9.39
CA PRO A 120 20.33 -14.94 -10.30
C PRO A 120 19.11 -14.74 -9.41
N ARG A 121 18.40 -13.61 -9.58
CA ARG A 121 17.20 -13.36 -8.78
C ARG A 121 16.32 -14.58 -9.00
N GLU A 122 16.15 -15.40 -7.98
CA GLU A 122 15.07 -16.38 -7.99
C GLU A 122 13.82 -15.60 -8.37
N LEU A 123 13.09 -16.10 -9.34
CA LEU A 123 11.89 -15.44 -9.84
C LEU A 123 10.83 -15.53 -8.76
N ILE A 124 10.91 -14.62 -7.81
CA ILE A 124 10.01 -14.55 -6.67
C ILE A 124 8.67 -14.02 -7.17
N THR A 125 7.60 -14.72 -6.83
CA THR A 125 6.25 -14.23 -7.07
C THR A 125 5.94 -13.04 -6.16
N VAL A 126 5.00 -12.20 -6.58
CA VAL A 126 4.50 -11.10 -5.73
C VAL A 126 3.93 -11.65 -4.42
N GLN A 127 3.30 -12.84 -4.44
CA GLN A 127 2.73 -13.50 -3.27
C GLN A 127 3.80 -13.88 -2.24
N GLU A 128 4.91 -14.47 -2.70
CA GLU A 128 6.04 -14.84 -1.84
C GLU A 128 6.70 -13.59 -1.24
N ALA A 129 6.99 -12.59 -2.08
CA ALA A 129 7.60 -11.34 -1.65
C ALA A 129 6.70 -10.57 -0.67
N PHE A 130 5.38 -10.54 -0.91
CA PHE A 130 4.44 -9.86 -0.02
C PHE A 130 4.28 -10.61 1.31
N SER A 131 4.35 -11.93 1.30
CA SER A 131 4.33 -12.75 2.51
C SER A 131 5.59 -12.51 3.36
N ALA A 132 6.76 -12.44 2.73
CA ALA A 132 8.01 -12.08 3.39
C ALA A 132 7.95 -10.66 3.98
N TYR A 133 7.38 -9.69 3.24
CA TYR A 133 7.17 -8.32 3.73
C TYR A 133 6.30 -8.29 5.00
N ILE A 134 5.18 -9.01 5.00
CA ILE A 134 4.30 -9.10 6.18
C ILE A 134 5.04 -9.74 7.35
N LEU A 135 5.80 -10.80 7.11
CA LEU A 135 6.57 -11.51 8.14
C LEU A 135 7.63 -10.60 8.77
N ASP A 136 8.39 -9.88 7.95
CA ASP A 136 9.42 -8.95 8.43
C ASP A 136 8.82 -7.88 9.34
N LEU A 137 7.71 -7.25 8.90
CA LEU A 137 7.00 -6.25 9.71
C LEU A 137 6.45 -6.83 11.02
N SER A 138 5.98 -8.08 11.00
CA SER A 138 5.49 -8.78 12.19
C SER A 138 6.62 -9.08 13.17
N ASN A 139 7.78 -9.51 12.69
CA ASN A 139 8.96 -9.78 13.50
C ASN A 139 9.50 -8.50 14.16
N MET A 140 9.41 -7.36 13.50
CA MET A 140 9.76 -6.05 14.06
C MET A 140 8.75 -5.56 15.11
N LYS A 141 7.65 -6.29 15.35
CA LYS A 141 6.54 -5.89 16.24
C LYS A 141 5.93 -4.51 15.92
N THR A 142 6.03 -4.08 14.68
CA THR A 142 5.56 -2.76 14.23
C THR A 142 4.11 -2.78 13.72
N LEU A 143 3.50 -3.96 13.62
CA LEU A 143 2.15 -4.12 13.07
C LEU A 143 1.08 -4.27 14.16
N SER A 144 0.06 -3.41 14.09
CA SER A 144 -1.21 -3.69 14.76
C SER A 144 -1.96 -4.84 14.05
N LEU A 145 -2.82 -5.56 14.79
CA LEU A 145 -3.66 -6.64 14.23
C LEU A 145 -4.50 -6.16 13.04
N SER A 146 -5.02 -4.94 13.10
CA SER A 146 -5.81 -4.33 12.02
C SER A 146 -4.96 -4.06 10.76
N THR A 147 -3.72 -3.61 10.93
CA THR A 147 -2.79 -3.40 9.82
C THR A 147 -2.38 -4.74 9.19
N TYR A 148 -2.10 -5.75 10.00
CA TYR A 148 -1.82 -7.11 9.53
C TYR A 148 -2.98 -7.66 8.67
N ALA A 149 -4.22 -7.58 9.18
CA ALA A 149 -5.40 -8.02 8.44
C ALA A 149 -5.57 -7.28 7.10
N LYS A 150 -5.30 -5.97 7.08
CA LYS A 150 -5.35 -5.15 5.87
C LYS A 150 -4.29 -5.57 4.85
N LEU A 151 -3.04 -5.79 5.25
CA LEU A 151 -1.98 -6.26 4.36
C LEU A 151 -2.30 -7.63 3.78
N LYS A 152 -2.81 -8.54 4.62
CA LYS A 152 -3.26 -9.88 4.18
C LYS A 152 -4.38 -9.79 3.15
N SER A 153 -5.36 -8.90 3.36
CA SER A 153 -6.45 -8.66 2.40
C SER A 153 -5.92 -8.16 1.05
N ILE A 154 -4.95 -7.22 1.06
CA ILE A 154 -4.33 -6.70 -0.17
C ILE A 154 -3.56 -7.78 -0.90
N ARG A 155 -2.78 -8.61 -0.18
CA ARG A 155 -2.08 -9.75 -0.76
C ARG A 155 -3.05 -10.71 -1.45
N ASN A 156 -4.18 -11.02 -0.80
CA ASN A 156 -5.20 -11.91 -1.38
C ASN A 156 -5.82 -11.32 -2.65
N ILE A 157 -6.11 -10.01 -2.66
CA ILE A 157 -6.64 -9.32 -3.85
C ILE A 157 -5.63 -9.30 -5.01
N LEU A 158 -4.33 -9.19 -4.71
CA LEU A 158 -3.27 -9.34 -5.72
C LEU A 158 -3.23 -10.77 -6.28
N SER A 159 -3.43 -11.78 -5.43
CA SER A 159 -3.50 -13.19 -5.88
C SER A 159 -4.72 -13.46 -6.75
N GLU A 160 -5.86 -12.84 -6.46
CA GLU A 160 -7.06 -12.93 -7.31
C GLU A 160 -6.89 -12.25 -8.66
N PHE A 161 -6.10 -11.16 -8.71
CA PHE A 161 -5.77 -10.48 -9.96
C PHE A 161 -4.85 -11.33 -10.84
N ASP A 162 -3.81 -11.92 -10.26
CA ASP A 162 -2.85 -12.78 -10.96
C ASP A 162 -2.07 -13.60 -9.92
N SER A 163 -2.39 -14.90 -9.81
CA SER A 163 -1.80 -15.80 -8.80
C SER A 163 -0.31 -16.05 -9.01
N ASP A 164 0.13 -16.00 -10.27
CA ASP A 164 1.49 -16.33 -10.69
C ASP A 164 2.31 -15.08 -11.02
N LEU A 165 1.76 -13.89 -10.70
CA LEU A 165 2.41 -12.60 -10.95
C LEU A 165 3.80 -12.56 -10.33
N ARG A 166 4.78 -12.36 -11.18
CA ARG A 166 6.18 -12.27 -10.77
C ARG A 166 6.52 -10.85 -10.35
N LEU A 167 7.47 -10.74 -9.44
CA LEU A 167 7.88 -9.45 -8.91
C LEU A 167 8.55 -8.55 -9.98
N ASP A 168 9.26 -9.14 -10.93
CA ASP A 168 9.89 -8.43 -12.05
C ASP A 168 8.89 -7.98 -13.14
N GLU A 169 7.64 -8.45 -13.09
CA GLU A 169 6.53 -7.99 -13.93
C GLU A 169 5.79 -6.79 -13.36
N MET A 170 6.09 -6.38 -12.13
CA MET A 170 5.49 -5.20 -11.48
C MET A 170 6.01 -3.91 -12.10
N THR A 171 5.64 -3.68 -13.35
CA THR A 171 5.94 -2.49 -14.15
C THR A 171 4.85 -1.43 -13.99
N LYS A 172 5.09 -0.24 -14.55
CA LYS A 172 4.07 0.81 -14.67
C LYS A 172 2.78 0.29 -15.32
N SER A 173 2.91 -0.43 -16.46
CA SER A 173 1.75 -1.00 -17.18
C SER A 173 0.96 -1.98 -16.31
N LYS A 174 1.65 -2.88 -15.60
CA LYS A 174 0.98 -3.87 -14.74
C LYS A 174 0.26 -3.21 -13.55
N LEU A 175 0.77 -2.09 -13.05
CA LEU A 175 0.08 -1.29 -12.03
C LEU A 175 -1.18 -0.61 -12.59
N ASP A 176 -1.16 -0.14 -13.84
CA ASP A 176 -2.35 0.39 -14.51
C ASP A 176 -3.41 -0.71 -14.70
N ASP A 177 -3.01 -1.92 -15.13
CA ASP A 177 -3.89 -3.09 -15.26
C ASP A 177 -4.52 -3.47 -13.90
N TYR A 178 -3.73 -3.42 -12.84
CA TYR A 178 -4.22 -3.70 -11.49
C TYR A 178 -5.24 -2.64 -11.01
N ILE A 179 -5.00 -1.36 -11.28
CA ILE A 179 -5.97 -0.29 -11.00
C ILE A 179 -7.26 -0.53 -11.78
N MET A 180 -7.17 -0.89 -13.06
CA MET A 180 -8.33 -1.21 -13.88
C MET A 180 -9.12 -2.37 -13.26
N TYR A 181 -8.45 -3.45 -12.87
CA TYR A 181 -9.07 -4.59 -12.17
C TYR A 181 -9.81 -4.16 -10.90
N LEU A 182 -9.19 -3.32 -10.04
CA LEU A 182 -9.82 -2.85 -8.82
C LEU A 182 -11.08 -2.01 -9.09
N VAL A 183 -11.08 -1.21 -10.15
CA VAL A 183 -12.22 -0.36 -10.54
C VAL A 183 -13.31 -1.17 -11.21
N THR A 184 -13.00 -1.99 -12.21
CA THR A 184 -13.99 -2.68 -13.07
C THR A 184 -14.48 -3.98 -12.44
N ASN A 185 -13.57 -4.89 -12.08
CA ASN A 185 -13.94 -6.22 -11.59
C ASN A 185 -14.37 -6.19 -10.12
N ARG A 186 -13.70 -5.40 -9.28
CA ARG A 186 -14.04 -5.28 -7.86
C ARG A 186 -14.96 -4.09 -7.52
N GLY A 187 -15.25 -3.23 -8.48
CA GLY A 187 -16.17 -2.11 -8.31
C GLY A 187 -15.74 -1.09 -7.25
N GLN A 188 -14.45 -0.98 -6.96
CA GLN A 188 -13.96 -0.12 -5.88
C GLN A 188 -14.00 1.36 -6.25
N GLN A 189 -14.28 2.19 -5.25
CA GLN A 189 -14.21 3.66 -5.38
C GLN A 189 -12.76 4.12 -5.50
N ASN A 190 -12.52 5.21 -6.24
CA ASN A 190 -11.18 5.76 -6.45
C ASN A 190 -10.43 6.08 -5.16
N THR A 191 -11.12 6.50 -4.09
CA THR A 191 -10.54 6.74 -2.77
C THR A 191 -9.99 5.46 -2.14
N THR A 192 -10.67 4.33 -2.33
CA THR A 192 -10.22 3.00 -1.87
C THR A 192 -9.05 2.51 -2.71
N VAL A 193 -9.14 2.64 -4.04
CA VAL A 193 -8.03 2.28 -4.95
C VAL A 193 -6.76 3.07 -4.62
N LYS A 194 -6.85 4.39 -4.39
CA LYS A 194 -5.68 5.21 -3.98
C LYS A 194 -5.03 4.70 -2.70
N LYS A 195 -5.82 4.34 -1.68
CA LYS A 195 -5.30 3.77 -0.42
C LYS A 195 -4.63 2.42 -0.65
N HIS A 196 -5.22 1.59 -1.50
CA HIS A 196 -4.68 0.29 -1.90
C HIS A 196 -3.31 0.45 -2.57
N MET A 197 -3.25 1.31 -3.59
CA MET A 197 -2.02 1.61 -4.33
C MET A 197 -0.93 2.25 -3.46
N SER A 198 -1.30 3.01 -2.44
CA SER A 198 -0.31 3.53 -1.46
C SER A 198 0.41 2.40 -0.74
N ILE A 199 -0.31 1.35 -0.34
CA ILE A 199 0.30 0.17 0.31
C ILE A 199 1.15 -0.62 -0.69
N ILE A 200 0.67 -0.82 -1.93
CA ILE A 200 1.46 -1.48 -2.98
C ILE A 200 2.77 -0.74 -3.23
N ARG A 201 2.76 0.59 -3.27
CA ARG A 201 3.97 1.39 -3.42
C ARG A 201 4.95 1.22 -2.25
N THR A 202 4.44 1.16 -1.02
CA THR A 202 5.27 0.90 0.16
C THR A 202 5.90 -0.49 0.09
N PHE A 203 5.15 -1.49 -0.34
CA PHE A 203 5.65 -2.84 -0.60
C PHE A 203 6.71 -2.88 -1.72
N LEU A 204 6.46 -2.22 -2.85
CA LEU A 204 7.45 -2.16 -3.95
C LEU A 204 8.73 -1.44 -3.54
N LYS A 205 8.62 -0.39 -2.72
CA LYS A 205 9.77 0.29 -2.12
C LYS A 205 10.59 -0.66 -1.23
N TYR A 206 9.92 -1.43 -0.36
CA TYR A 206 10.58 -2.47 0.43
C TYR A 206 11.31 -3.49 -0.44
N CYS A 207 10.70 -3.96 -1.53
CA CYS A 207 11.33 -4.90 -2.47
C CYS A 207 12.56 -4.29 -3.16
N GLU A 208 12.49 -3.01 -3.53
CA GLU A 208 13.59 -2.29 -4.15
C GLU A 208 14.76 -2.09 -3.18
N ASP A 209 14.49 -1.67 -1.95
CA ASP A 209 15.52 -1.48 -0.91
C ASP A 209 16.29 -2.78 -0.63
N ARG A 210 15.65 -3.94 -0.87
CA ARG A 210 16.27 -5.28 -0.83
C ARG A 210 16.82 -5.78 -2.16
N ARG A 211 16.80 -4.95 -3.18
CA ARG A 211 17.25 -5.29 -4.55
C ARG A 211 16.50 -6.49 -5.16
N LEU A 212 15.26 -6.72 -4.76
CA LEU A 212 14.42 -7.78 -5.30
C LEU A 212 13.72 -7.38 -6.61
N ILE A 213 13.55 -6.07 -6.86
CA ILE A 213 12.88 -5.50 -8.04
C ILE A 213 13.74 -4.39 -8.65
N ASP A 214 13.68 -4.28 -9.98
CA ASP A 214 14.33 -3.24 -10.76
C ASP A 214 13.47 -3.00 -12.01
N THR A 215 12.33 -2.32 -11.81
CA THR A 215 11.35 -2.00 -12.85
C THR A 215 11.04 -0.50 -12.81
N ASP A 216 10.26 -0.04 -13.77
CA ASP A 216 9.85 1.36 -13.91
C ASP A 216 8.67 1.77 -13.01
N TRP A 217 8.28 0.96 -12.02
CA TRP A 217 7.12 1.19 -11.16
C TRP A 217 7.09 2.59 -10.51
N LYS A 218 8.25 3.17 -10.23
CA LYS A 218 8.38 4.52 -9.64
C LYS A 218 7.84 5.63 -10.55
N THR A 219 7.89 5.42 -11.86
CA THR A 219 7.40 6.41 -12.83
C THR A 219 5.88 6.42 -12.93
N HIS A 220 5.22 5.40 -12.39
CA HIS A 220 3.76 5.29 -12.38
C HIS A 220 3.13 6.45 -11.59
N ARG A 221 2.10 7.08 -12.17
CA ARG A 221 1.29 8.13 -11.52
C ARG A 221 -0.15 7.67 -11.42
N ILE A 222 -0.76 7.89 -10.25
CA ILE A 222 -2.17 7.53 -10.03
C ILE A 222 -3.05 8.72 -10.39
N GLU A 223 -3.64 8.70 -11.57
CA GLU A 223 -4.52 9.76 -12.09
C GLU A 223 -6.00 9.42 -11.86
N LEU A 224 -6.37 9.17 -10.63
CA LEU A 224 -7.76 8.91 -10.26
C LEU A 224 -8.41 10.16 -9.69
N LYS A 225 -9.53 10.60 -10.28
CA LYS A 225 -10.33 11.70 -9.74
C LYS A 225 -10.93 11.31 -8.38
N VAL A 226 -10.92 12.22 -7.45
CA VAL A 226 -11.63 12.13 -6.17
C VAL A 226 -12.40 13.42 -5.94
N VAL A 227 -13.50 13.34 -5.20
CA VAL A 227 -14.23 14.53 -4.81
C VAL A 227 -13.38 15.31 -3.81
N SER A 228 -13.12 16.59 -4.09
CA SER A 228 -12.51 17.50 -3.14
C SER A 228 -13.58 17.96 -2.14
N GLY A 229 -13.22 18.02 -0.87
CA GLY A 229 -14.15 18.29 0.23
C GLY A 229 -14.76 17.00 0.77
N LYS A 230 -14.90 16.95 2.08
CA LYS A 230 -15.58 15.84 2.77
C LYS A 230 -16.94 16.35 3.21
N ASN A 231 -18.02 15.75 2.68
CA ASN A 231 -19.32 15.87 3.33
C ASN A 231 -19.22 15.15 4.68
N VAL A 232 -18.91 15.90 5.72
CA VAL A 232 -18.81 15.39 7.08
C VAL A 232 -20.24 15.18 7.60
N VAL A 233 -20.60 13.93 7.85
CA VAL A 233 -21.86 13.60 8.50
C VAL A 233 -21.64 13.66 10.01
N PHE A 234 -22.45 14.49 10.68
CA PHE A 234 -22.47 14.69 12.12
C PHE A 234 -23.88 15.01 12.59
N LEU A 235 -24.14 14.99 13.88
CA LEU A 235 -25.40 15.40 14.49
C LEU A 235 -25.33 16.87 14.94
N ASP A 236 -26.40 17.62 14.68
CA ASP A 236 -26.57 18.91 15.33
C ASP A 236 -27.01 18.74 16.80
N MET A 237 -27.13 19.85 17.55
CA MET A 237 -27.49 19.77 18.96
C MET A 237 -28.92 19.25 19.19
N ASN A 238 -29.86 19.57 18.29
CA ASN A 238 -31.24 19.09 18.40
C ASN A 238 -31.33 17.58 18.13
N GLU A 239 -30.62 17.09 17.13
CA GLU A 239 -30.52 15.66 16.81
C GLU A 239 -29.84 14.88 17.94
N PHE A 240 -28.75 15.45 18.51
CA PHE A 240 -28.11 14.86 19.69
C PHE A 240 -29.05 14.76 20.88
N ASN A 241 -29.80 15.82 21.19
CA ASN A 241 -30.75 15.82 22.31
C ASN A 241 -31.89 14.81 22.08
N ARG A 242 -32.44 14.71 20.87
CA ARG A 242 -33.43 13.67 20.54
C ARG A 242 -32.92 12.26 20.79
N ILE A 243 -31.67 11.97 20.44
CA ILE A 243 -31.03 10.68 20.73
C ILE A 243 -30.86 10.49 22.24
N TYR A 244 -30.34 11.50 22.94
CA TYR A 244 -30.02 11.44 24.37
C TYR A 244 -31.26 11.19 25.22
N GLU A 245 -32.39 11.79 24.86
CA GLU A 245 -33.67 11.76 25.59
C GLU A 245 -34.56 10.59 25.15
N LEU A 246 -34.17 9.83 24.11
CA LEU A 246 -34.98 8.71 23.62
C LEU A 246 -35.10 7.61 24.67
N GLU A 247 -36.34 7.25 25.03
CA GLU A 247 -36.64 6.17 25.96
C GLU A 247 -36.87 4.85 25.23
N PHE A 248 -36.51 3.75 25.86
CA PHE A 248 -36.63 2.42 25.28
C PHE A 248 -37.42 1.52 26.26
N PRO A 249 -38.29 0.63 25.73
CA PRO A 249 -38.95 -0.38 26.54
C PRO A 249 -37.93 -1.42 27.05
N GLU A 250 -38.33 -2.19 28.07
CA GLU A 250 -37.46 -3.14 28.76
C GLU A 250 -36.77 -4.18 27.84
N ASP A 251 -37.50 -4.65 26.84
CA ASP A 251 -37.00 -5.61 25.84
C ASP A 251 -35.93 -5.02 24.92
N LYS A 252 -35.80 -3.67 24.87
CA LYS A 252 -34.82 -2.95 24.08
C LYS A 252 -33.70 -2.30 24.90
N ARG A 253 -33.41 -2.78 26.09
CA ARG A 253 -32.29 -2.26 26.93
C ARG A 253 -30.92 -2.29 26.23
N TYR A 254 -30.74 -3.13 25.21
CA TYR A 254 -29.50 -3.13 24.41
C TYR A 254 -29.37 -1.86 23.59
N LEU A 255 -30.46 -1.24 23.13
CA LEU A 255 -30.44 0.06 22.45
C LEU A 255 -30.13 1.19 23.44
N GLU A 256 -30.74 1.14 24.64
CA GLU A 256 -30.45 2.13 25.69
C GLU A 256 -28.95 2.17 26.04
N ARG A 257 -28.33 1.00 26.27
CA ARG A 257 -26.88 0.92 26.51
C ARG A 257 -26.08 1.48 25.35
N THR A 258 -26.48 1.15 24.11
CA THR A 258 -25.81 1.65 22.91
C THR A 258 -25.95 3.16 22.76
N ARG A 259 -27.14 3.71 23.01
CA ARG A 259 -27.42 5.14 23.06
C ARG A 259 -26.49 5.85 24.04
N ASP A 260 -26.41 5.36 25.26
CA ASP A 260 -25.61 5.96 26.32
C ASP A 260 -24.12 5.99 25.97
N ILE A 261 -23.58 4.88 25.45
CA ILE A 261 -22.18 4.81 24.99
C ILE A 261 -21.94 5.77 23.82
N PHE A 262 -22.85 5.83 22.86
CA PHE A 262 -22.74 6.75 21.72
C PHE A 262 -22.83 8.21 22.15
N CYS A 263 -23.76 8.54 23.06
CA CYS A 263 -23.88 9.88 23.62
C CYS A 263 -22.63 10.25 24.44
N PHE A 264 -22.09 9.32 25.23
CA PHE A 264 -20.83 9.54 25.94
C PHE A 264 -19.66 9.84 24.98
N GLN A 265 -19.58 9.14 23.85
CA GLN A 265 -18.62 9.45 22.80
C GLN A 265 -18.86 10.84 22.17
N CYS A 266 -20.11 11.25 21.99
CA CYS A 266 -20.44 12.60 21.50
C CYS A 266 -20.03 13.68 22.51
N LEU A 267 -20.07 13.41 23.80
CA LEU A 267 -19.75 14.36 24.86
C LEU A 267 -18.25 14.43 25.18
N THR A 268 -17.48 13.37 24.88
CA THR A 268 -16.06 13.26 25.19
C THR A 268 -15.15 13.23 23.98
N SER A 269 -15.69 13.09 22.78
CA SER A 269 -14.94 12.90 21.54
C SER A 269 -14.08 11.62 21.47
N LEU A 270 -14.16 10.73 22.44
CA LEU A 270 -13.37 9.50 22.47
C LEU A 270 -13.67 8.60 21.27
N ARG A 271 -12.64 7.94 20.74
CA ARG A 271 -12.83 6.91 19.71
C ARG A 271 -13.46 5.67 20.33
N TYR A 272 -14.10 4.85 19.49
CA TYR A 272 -14.67 3.57 19.96
C TYR A 272 -13.61 2.71 20.69
N SER A 273 -12.38 2.61 20.17
CA SER A 273 -11.30 1.87 20.82
C SER A 273 -11.02 2.38 22.24
N ASP A 274 -10.94 3.69 22.39
CA ASP A 274 -10.61 4.32 23.67
C ASP A 274 -11.74 4.10 24.69
N VAL A 275 -13.01 4.27 24.28
CA VAL A 275 -14.17 4.01 25.16
C VAL A 275 -14.29 2.52 25.53
N SER A 276 -13.97 1.62 24.60
CA SER A 276 -14.04 0.16 24.85
C SER A 276 -13.00 -0.32 25.87
N GLN A 277 -11.92 0.43 26.04
CA GLN A 277 -10.86 0.14 27.00
C GLN A 277 -10.98 0.96 28.30
N LEU A 278 -11.90 1.93 28.35
CA LEU A 278 -12.05 2.83 29.49
C LEU A 278 -12.34 2.05 30.78
N VAL A 279 -11.53 2.27 31.80
CA VAL A 279 -11.69 1.64 33.12
C VAL A 279 -12.04 2.70 34.17
N LYS A 280 -12.69 2.28 35.25
CA LYS A 280 -13.17 3.18 36.32
C LYS A 280 -12.08 4.03 36.96
N LYS A 281 -10.87 3.48 37.10
CA LYS A 281 -9.72 4.22 37.67
C LYS A 281 -9.27 5.39 36.78
N ASP A 282 -9.62 5.42 35.53
CA ASP A 282 -9.28 6.50 34.60
C ASP A 282 -10.29 7.65 34.65
N VAL A 283 -11.39 7.46 35.40
CA VAL A 283 -12.47 8.44 35.61
C VAL A 283 -12.26 9.09 36.96
N SER A 284 -12.17 10.40 36.96
CA SER A 284 -12.21 11.24 38.16
C SER A 284 -13.50 12.07 38.19
N GLU A 285 -13.73 12.84 39.24
CA GLU A 285 -14.97 13.63 39.41
C GLU A 285 -15.32 14.51 38.21
N ASN A 286 -14.29 15.09 37.55
CA ASN A 286 -14.50 16.08 36.49
C ASN A 286 -13.78 15.75 35.19
N TYR A 287 -13.01 14.66 35.14
CA TYR A 287 -12.16 14.34 34.01
C TYR A 287 -12.08 12.85 33.74
N VAL A 288 -11.86 12.52 32.45
CA VAL A 288 -11.39 11.21 32.04
C VAL A 288 -9.95 11.33 31.58
N ASN A 289 -9.05 10.49 32.10
CA ASN A 289 -7.66 10.40 31.69
C ASN A 289 -7.51 9.16 30.79
N VAL A 290 -7.13 9.35 29.53
CA VAL A 290 -7.02 8.26 28.53
C VAL A 290 -5.69 8.32 27.82
N VAL A 291 -5.02 7.17 27.74
CA VAL A 291 -3.95 6.97 26.75
C VAL A 291 -4.59 6.41 25.49
N THR A 292 -4.57 7.17 24.41
CA THR A 292 -5.26 6.78 23.18
C THR A 292 -4.57 5.60 22.51
N GLU A 293 -5.30 4.53 22.18
CA GLU A 293 -4.76 3.31 21.56
C GLU A 293 -4.06 3.54 20.22
N LYS A 294 -4.50 4.54 19.45
CA LYS A 294 -4.01 4.76 18.08
C LYS A 294 -2.78 5.67 18.02
N THR A 295 -2.61 6.59 18.96
CA THR A 295 -1.59 7.66 18.88
C THR A 295 -0.74 7.78 20.13
N ASP A 296 -0.94 6.90 21.12
CA ASP A 296 -0.23 6.88 22.42
C ASP A 296 -0.22 8.22 23.15
N GLN A 297 -1.25 9.06 22.90
CA GLN A 297 -1.37 10.38 23.53
C GLN A 297 -2.12 10.26 24.84
N VAL A 298 -1.58 10.92 25.86
CA VAL A 298 -2.26 11.12 27.14
C VAL A 298 -3.23 12.28 26.99
N LEU A 299 -4.52 12.04 27.14
CA LEU A 299 -5.57 13.03 27.09
C LEU A 299 -6.26 13.13 28.44
N GLN A 300 -6.46 14.35 28.90
CA GLN A 300 -7.32 14.69 30.03
C GLN A 300 -8.55 15.42 29.48
N ILE A 301 -9.71 14.74 29.47
CA ILE A 301 -10.94 15.22 28.85
C ILE A 301 -11.91 15.63 29.95
N PRO A 302 -12.34 16.91 30.01
CA PRO A 302 -13.33 17.37 31.00
C PRO A 302 -14.69 16.74 30.74
N LEU A 303 -15.41 16.35 31.77
CA LEU A 303 -16.72 15.73 31.72
C LEU A 303 -17.83 16.75 31.93
N SER A 304 -18.81 16.74 31.02
CA SER A 304 -20.05 17.48 31.22
C SER A 304 -20.98 16.73 32.18
N GLN A 305 -21.97 17.42 32.74
CA GLN A 305 -22.98 16.80 33.59
C GLN A 305 -23.70 15.61 32.92
N LYS A 306 -24.04 15.74 31.64
CA LYS A 306 -24.62 14.63 30.85
C LYS A 306 -23.69 13.42 30.81
N ALA A 307 -22.39 13.61 30.67
CA ALA A 307 -21.40 12.52 30.63
C ALA A 307 -21.26 11.86 32.01
N LEU A 308 -21.28 12.66 33.10
CA LEU A 308 -21.25 12.14 34.47
C LEU A 308 -22.50 11.30 34.79
N LEU A 309 -23.69 11.76 34.37
CA LEU A 309 -24.93 11.00 34.53
C LEU A 309 -24.90 9.65 33.84
N ILE A 310 -24.30 9.59 32.66
CA ILE A 310 -24.11 8.30 31.95
C ILE A 310 -23.18 7.39 32.76
N LEU A 311 -22.06 7.87 33.24
CA LEU A 311 -21.09 7.07 34.03
C LEU A 311 -21.72 6.59 35.35
N GLU A 312 -22.49 7.42 36.03
CA GLU A 312 -23.20 7.07 37.27
C GLU A 312 -24.21 5.93 37.04
N ARG A 313 -24.92 5.93 35.91
CA ARG A 313 -25.86 4.86 35.53
C ARG A 313 -25.19 3.49 35.46
N TYR A 314 -23.89 3.44 35.12
CA TYR A 314 -23.14 2.20 34.95
C TYR A 314 -22.10 1.95 36.05
N LYS A 315 -22.17 2.67 37.16
CA LYS A 315 -21.19 2.52 38.25
C LYS A 315 -21.09 1.10 38.82
N ASP A 316 -22.20 0.35 38.83
CA ASP A 316 -22.25 -1.00 39.36
C ASP A 316 -22.27 -2.09 38.26
N PHE A 317 -22.07 -1.71 36.98
CA PHE A 317 -22.11 -2.64 35.85
C PHE A 317 -20.98 -3.69 35.89
N ASP A 318 -19.74 -3.26 36.18
CA ASP A 318 -18.55 -4.09 36.18
C ASP A 318 -17.58 -3.58 37.24
N ARG A 319 -16.66 -4.42 37.74
CA ARG A 319 -15.66 -4.00 38.73
C ARG A 319 -14.55 -3.13 38.16
N VAL A 320 -14.22 -3.29 36.88
CA VAL A 320 -13.07 -2.66 36.22
C VAL A 320 -13.52 -1.70 35.12
N LYS A 321 -14.41 -2.15 34.23
CA LYS A 321 -14.88 -1.36 33.08
C LYS A 321 -15.81 -0.24 33.48
N ALA A 322 -15.66 0.94 32.87
CA ALA A 322 -16.53 2.09 33.13
C ALA A 322 -17.87 2.01 32.39
N LEU A 323 -17.92 1.41 31.21
CA LEU A 323 -19.10 1.34 30.35
C LEU A 323 -19.28 -0.04 29.73
N PRO A 324 -20.55 -0.48 29.45
CA PRO A 324 -20.89 -1.79 28.89
C PRO A 324 -20.73 -1.82 27.35
N VAL A 325 -19.51 -1.58 26.83
CA VAL A 325 -19.26 -1.46 25.39
C VAL A 325 -19.32 -2.83 24.72
N ILE A 326 -20.15 -2.94 23.67
CA ILE A 326 -20.29 -4.12 22.79
C ILE A 326 -19.40 -3.98 21.56
N SER A 327 -19.32 -5.01 20.70
CA SER A 327 -18.50 -4.97 19.48
C SER A 327 -18.85 -3.78 18.57
N ASN A 328 -17.83 -3.22 17.88
CA ASN A 328 -18.00 -2.05 17.02
C ASN A 328 -19.04 -2.26 15.91
N GLN A 329 -19.12 -3.48 15.38
CA GLN A 329 -20.12 -3.82 14.36
C GLN A 329 -21.53 -3.69 14.92
N LYS A 330 -21.83 -4.35 16.05
CA LYS A 330 -23.15 -4.25 16.69
C LYS A 330 -23.47 -2.82 17.14
N MET A 331 -22.48 -2.09 17.67
CA MET A 331 -22.66 -0.66 17.98
C MET A 331 -23.14 0.12 16.77
N ASN A 332 -22.50 -0.05 15.61
CA ASN A 332 -22.87 0.66 14.39
C ASN A 332 -24.27 0.28 13.89
N ASP A 333 -24.65 -0.98 14.00
CA ASP A 333 -25.99 -1.44 13.60
C ASP A 333 -27.07 -0.83 14.51
N TYR A 334 -26.88 -0.89 15.81
CA TYR A 334 -27.84 -0.35 16.78
C TYR A 334 -27.89 1.19 16.79
N ILE A 335 -26.78 1.89 16.54
CA ILE A 335 -26.77 3.35 16.39
C ILE A 335 -27.67 3.79 15.24
N LYS A 336 -27.68 3.07 14.12
CA LYS A 336 -28.58 3.36 12.99
C LYS A 336 -30.04 3.18 13.38
N GLU A 337 -30.37 2.10 14.10
CA GLU A 337 -31.72 1.86 14.62
C GLU A 337 -32.13 2.99 15.57
N ILE A 338 -31.28 3.38 16.51
CA ILE A 338 -31.51 4.50 17.41
C ILE A 338 -31.77 5.80 16.65
N CYS A 339 -30.92 6.12 15.65
CA CYS A 339 -31.09 7.31 14.85
C CYS A 339 -32.36 7.29 13.99
N TYR A 340 -32.78 6.12 13.52
CA TYR A 340 -34.08 5.95 12.86
C TYR A 340 -35.26 6.24 13.82
N LEU A 341 -35.22 5.68 15.03
CA LEU A 341 -36.23 5.93 16.06
C LEU A 341 -36.25 7.38 16.55
N ALA A 342 -35.10 8.06 16.55
CA ALA A 342 -34.99 9.48 16.86
C ALA A 342 -35.35 10.39 15.67
N GLU A 343 -35.94 9.83 14.59
CA GLU A 343 -36.38 10.54 13.39
C GLU A 343 -35.28 11.41 12.69
N ILE A 344 -34.04 10.87 12.63
CA ILE A 344 -32.96 11.54 11.94
C ILE A 344 -32.99 11.15 10.46
N ASN A 345 -34.01 11.61 9.75
CA ASN A 345 -34.39 11.14 8.41
C ASN A 345 -33.92 12.05 7.25
N GLN A 346 -33.10 13.05 7.54
CA GLN A 346 -32.60 13.98 6.51
C GLN A 346 -31.91 13.23 5.36
N ASP A 347 -32.16 13.69 4.13
CA ASP A 347 -31.50 13.16 2.94
C ASP A 347 -30.09 13.75 2.78
N ILE A 348 -29.09 12.87 2.69
CA ILE A 348 -27.69 13.22 2.51
C ILE A 348 -27.20 12.68 1.15
N THR A 349 -26.83 13.57 0.27
CA THR A 349 -26.28 13.20 -1.03
C THR A 349 -24.76 13.04 -0.96
N LYS A 350 -24.27 11.89 -1.39
CA LYS A 350 -22.83 11.61 -1.50
C LYS A 350 -22.42 11.41 -2.95
N THR A 351 -21.37 12.10 -3.34
CA THR A 351 -20.74 11.96 -4.66
C THR A 351 -19.37 11.31 -4.51
N TYR A 352 -19.06 10.34 -5.36
CA TYR A 352 -17.77 9.69 -5.44
C TYR A 352 -17.45 9.27 -6.87
N PHE A 353 -16.22 8.85 -7.14
CA PHE A 353 -15.81 8.36 -8.45
C PHE A 353 -15.46 6.87 -8.42
N LYS A 354 -15.86 6.16 -9.49
CA LYS A 354 -15.34 4.85 -9.88
C LYS A 354 -14.67 5.00 -11.25
N GLY A 355 -13.35 4.90 -11.31
CA GLY A 355 -12.61 5.25 -12.51
C GLY A 355 -12.90 6.69 -12.95
N LYS A 356 -13.46 6.87 -14.14
CA LYS A 356 -13.88 8.18 -14.69
C LYS A 356 -15.34 8.53 -14.35
N GLU A 357 -16.13 7.54 -13.96
CA GLU A 357 -17.55 7.71 -13.69
C GLU A 357 -17.80 8.45 -12.37
N ARG A 358 -18.61 9.52 -12.44
CA ARG A 358 -19.08 10.26 -11.26
C ARG A 358 -20.41 9.66 -10.81
N ILE A 359 -20.45 9.11 -9.61
CA ILE A 359 -21.63 8.49 -9.01
C ILE A 359 -22.14 9.38 -7.89
N THR A 360 -23.43 9.70 -7.93
CA THR A 360 -24.12 10.44 -6.89
C THR A 360 -25.23 9.59 -6.33
N LYS A 361 -25.25 9.39 -5.00
CA LYS A 361 -26.29 8.60 -4.29
C LYS A 361 -26.80 9.36 -3.08
N THR A 362 -28.10 9.30 -2.87
CA THR A 362 -28.77 9.87 -1.69
C THR A 362 -29.02 8.74 -0.68
N PHE A 363 -28.77 9.04 0.58
CA PHE A 363 -28.93 8.15 1.72
C PHE A 363 -29.70 8.89 2.81
N LYS A 364 -30.43 8.16 3.63
CA LYS A 364 -30.94 8.74 4.87
C LYS A 364 -29.81 8.97 5.86
N LYS A 365 -29.86 10.06 6.62
CA LYS A 365 -28.79 10.43 7.55
C LYS A 365 -28.50 9.33 8.57
N TYR A 366 -29.53 8.66 9.11
CA TYR A 366 -29.37 7.55 10.06
C TYR A 366 -28.52 6.40 9.49
N ASP A 367 -28.59 6.08 8.20
CA ASP A 367 -27.78 5.04 7.56
C ASP A 367 -26.28 5.35 7.52
N LEU A 368 -25.94 6.62 7.62
CA LEU A 368 -24.57 7.13 7.53
C LEU A 368 -23.90 7.34 8.89
N ILE A 369 -24.69 7.26 9.99
CA ILE A 369 -24.21 7.41 11.36
C ILE A 369 -23.45 6.14 11.78
N CYS A 370 -22.33 6.34 12.47
CA CYS A 370 -21.51 5.26 13.03
C CYS A 370 -20.80 5.76 14.29
N THR A 371 -20.11 4.88 15.02
CA THR A 371 -19.36 5.27 16.24
C THR A 371 -18.40 6.43 16.01
N HIS A 372 -17.77 6.53 14.83
CA HIS A 372 -16.90 7.66 14.51
C HIS A 372 -17.65 8.98 14.29
N THR A 373 -18.97 8.93 14.01
CA THR A 373 -19.81 10.12 13.90
C THR A 373 -19.91 10.85 15.22
N ALA A 374 -19.89 10.14 16.35
CA ALA A 374 -19.88 10.76 17.68
C ALA A 374 -18.74 11.78 17.85
N ARG A 375 -17.52 11.39 17.48
CA ARG A 375 -16.37 12.28 17.53
C ARG A 375 -16.50 13.47 16.57
N ARG A 376 -17.07 13.26 15.39
CA ARG A 376 -17.36 14.34 14.42
C ARG A 376 -18.39 15.31 15.00
N THR A 377 -19.43 14.79 15.64
CA THR A 377 -20.47 15.55 16.31
C THR A 377 -19.88 16.46 17.40
N PHE A 378 -19.01 15.93 18.27
CA PHE A 378 -18.32 16.76 19.26
C PHE A 378 -17.56 17.91 18.61
N ILE A 379 -16.74 17.61 17.60
CA ILE A 379 -15.89 18.60 16.93
C ILE A 379 -16.75 19.68 16.27
N CYS A 380 -17.75 19.30 15.48
CA CYS A 380 -18.59 20.25 14.75
C CYS A 380 -19.42 21.11 15.71
N ILE A 381 -20.00 20.53 16.78
CA ILE A 381 -20.75 21.30 17.78
C ILE A 381 -19.84 22.26 18.52
N ALA A 382 -18.65 21.84 18.94
CA ALA A 382 -17.69 22.70 19.64
C ALA A 382 -17.26 23.89 18.76
N LEU A 383 -16.87 23.64 17.51
CA LEU A 383 -16.49 24.68 16.57
C LEU A 383 -17.67 25.65 16.26
N ALA A 384 -18.90 25.14 16.08
CA ALA A 384 -20.10 25.94 15.83
C ALA A 384 -20.46 26.83 17.04
N ASN A 385 -20.02 26.47 18.25
CA ASN A 385 -20.18 27.29 19.46
C ASN A 385 -18.97 28.16 19.78
N GLY A 386 -18.07 28.37 18.83
CA GLY A 386 -16.95 29.32 18.94
C GLY A 386 -15.72 28.78 19.68
N VAL A 387 -15.66 27.46 20.00
CA VAL A 387 -14.46 26.87 20.58
C VAL A 387 -13.37 26.83 19.50
N THR A 388 -12.17 27.34 19.83
CA THR A 388 -11.08 27.39 18.85
C THR A 388 -10.63 26.00 18.40
N PRO A 389 -10.20 25.84 17.13
CA PRO A 389 -9.69 24.57 16.63
C PRO A 389 -8.57 23.98 17.49
N GLU A 390 -7.68 24.81 18.04
CA GLU A 390 -6.57 24.40 18.89
C GLU A 390 -7.07 23.77 20.19
N THR A 391 -8.12 24.34 20.80
CA THR A 391 -8.73 23.79 22.02
C THR A 391 -9.41 22.45 21.71
N VAL A 392 -10.15 22.37 20.59
CA VAL A 392 -10.76 21.13 20.14
C VAL A 392 -9.70 20.05 19.85
N MET A 393 -8.57 20.43 19.24
CA MET A 393 -7.46 19.51 18.98
C MET A 393 -6.86 18.93 20.27
N ARG A 394 -6.70 19.74 21.31
CA ARG A 394 -6.19 19.28 22.63
C ARG A 394 -7.14 18.25 23.26
N ILE A 395 -8.45 18.48 23.22
CA ILE A 395 -9.46 17.55 23.76
C ILE A 395 -9.48 16.26 22.95
N THR A 396 -9.42 16.39 21.63
CA THR A 396 -9.59 15.25 20.71
C THR A 396 -8.29 14.49 20.42
N GLY A 397 -7.12 15.04 20.77
CA GLY A 397 -5.81 14.47 20.44
C GLY A 397 -5.52 14.46 18.94
N HIS A 398 -5.82 15.55 18.23
CA HIS A 398 -5.37 15.74 16.85
C HIS A 398 -4.03 16.47 16.85
N THR A 399 -3.04 15.90 16.19
CA THR A 399 -1.69 16.47 16.06
C THR A 399 -1.49 17.29 14.79
N ASP A 400 -2.32 17.11 13.78
CA ASP A 400 -2.21 17.77 12.48
C ASP A 400 -3.47 18.60 12.20
N TYR A 401 -3.26 19.91 11.96
CA TYR A 401 -4.33 20.85 11.61
C TYR A 401 -5.08 20.44 10.35
N LYS A 402 -4.42 19.80 9.37
CA LYS A 402 -5.08 19.27 8.16
C LYS A 402 -6.18 18.26 8.49
N SER A 403 -6.08 17.57 9.62
CA SER A 403 -7.12 16.67 10.08
C SER A 403 -8.37 17.38 10.60
N MET A 404 -8.25 18.65 11.00
CA MET A 404 -9.35 19.50 11.45
C MET A 404 -10.03 20.26 10.32
N GLN A 405 -9.31 20.56 9.24
CA GLN A 405 -9.81 21.33 8.10
C GLN A 405 -11.23 20.93 7.62
N PRO A 406 -11.55 19.63 7.44
CA PRO A 406 -12.87 19.22 6.98
C PRO A 406 -14.02 19.58 7.93
N TYR A 407 -13.75 19.83 9.20
CA TYR A 407 -14.75 20.20 10.20
C TYR A 407 -14.93 21.72 10.28
N ILE A 408 -13.83 22.47 10.11
CA ILE A 408 -13.84 23.94 10.06
C ILE A 408 -14.63 24.40 8.84
N ASP A 409 -14.46 23.75 7.70
CA ASP A 409 -15.15 24.12 6.45
C ASP A 409 -16.67 23.88 6.52
N VAL A 410 -17.15 23.07 7.46
CA VAL A 410 -18.58 22.71 7.59
C VAL A 410 -19.34 23.67 8.54
N THR A 411 -18.65 24.44 9.37
CA THR A 411 -19.29 25.38 10.28
C THR A 411 -19.63 26.67 9.55
N ASP A 412 -20.85 26.72 8.94
CA ASP A 412 -21.32 27.91 8.23
C ASP A 412 -21.48 29.17 9.09
N LYS A 413 -21.60 28.99 10.42
CA LYS A 413 -21.77 30.09 11.37
C LYS A 413 -20.63 31.11 11.30
N ALA A 414 -19.37 30.63 11.27
CA ALA A 414 -18.20 31.51 11.14
C ALA A 414 -18.17 32.25 9.79
N LYS A 415 -18.70 31.65 8.73
CA LYS A 415 -18.80 32.29 7.41
C LYS A 415 -19.88 33.37 7.41
N ILE A 416 -21.04 33.08 8.02
CA ILE A 416 -22.15 34.03 8.15
C ILE A 416 -21.71 35.22 9.01
N GLU A 417 -21.08 34.97 10.16
CA GLU A 417 -20.53 36.02 11.03
C GLU A 417 -19.46 36.87 10.32
N ALA A 418 -18.59 36.25 9.50
CA ALA A 418 -17.60 37.01 8.73
C ALA A 418 -18.23 37.91 7.65
N VAL A 419 -19.37 37.51 7.09
CA VAL A 419 -20.09 38.33 6.10
C VAL A 419 -20.91 39.42 6.78
N SER A 420 -21.55 39.16 7.94
CA SER A 420 -22.33 40.12 8.71
C SER A 420 -21.54 41.32 9.26
N ILE A 421 -20.20 41.26 9.25
CA ILE A 421 -19.34 42.39 9.58
C ILE A 421 -19.48 43.51 8.54
N PHE A 422 -19.96 43.21 7.34
CA PHE A 422 -20.16 44.16 6.23
C PHE A 422 -21.60 44.69 6.13
N ASP A 423 -22.53 44.19 6.94
CA ASP A 423 -23.91 44.67 7.06
C ASP A 423 -24.02 45.79 8.13
#